data_4e5340747d023967ec98614ca629fd68
#
_entry.id   4e5340747d023967ec98614ca629fd68
#
_cell.length_a   1.000
_cell.length_b   1.000
_cell.length_c   1.000
_cell.angle_alpha   90.00
_cell.angle_beta   90.00
_cell.angle_gamma   90.00
#
_symmetry.space_group_name_H-M   'P 1'
#
loop_
_entity.id
_entity.type
_entity.pdbx_description
1 polymer ?
#
loop_
_entity_poly.entity_id
_entity_poly.type
_entity_poly.pdbx_seq_one_letter_code
_entity_poly.pdbx_strand_id
1 'polypeptide(L)'
;MRLSPVCYSFSRSRTIVLAGVLAVVSAGGTIGCTDVSGSSTSVLSIQFDTLPSPSVVVGDTLRDTTGAVIRPVVHAFNFKGAEILPTPVFFLSPDSGITVDSVTGIVVGDSLRSSPARIVATVGRLQAIQKVNLTLRPDTIFAKNAFDSLVYSISDTTKDVSPMLTVMLRHGVAPNDSAVPFYIVSFTIVSQPDPLLGELVNDGGTAAHVDTTDATGIAGRKIRLHPLHLSSATQVDSIVVNATARSHGAVVKGSPVRLVLLFKPPS
;
A
#
# COMPACT_ATOMS: atom_id res chain seq x y z
N MET A 1 -18.07 1.29 30.88
CA MET A 1 -18.87 2.03 29.92
C MET A 1 -19.57 1.03 29.02
N ARG A 2 -20.89 0.83 29.20
CA ARG A 2 -21.68 -0.17 28.45
C ARG A 2 -22.27 0.50 27.23
N LEU A 3 -21.95 -0.01 26.03
CA LEU A 3 -22.58 0.41 24.78
C LEU A 3 -23.74 -0.55 24.48
N SER A 4 -24.94 -0.01 24.41
CA SER A 4 -26.16 -0.74 24.00
C SER A 4 -26.32 -0.73 22.48
N PRO A 5 -26.76 -1.81 21.87
CA PRO A 5 -27.07 -1.82 20.43
C PRO A 5 -28.41 -1.15 20.16
N VAL A 6 -28.44 -0.28 19.16
CA VAL A 6 -29.64 0.40 18.66
C VAL A 6 -30.26 -0.46 17.56
N CYS A 7 -31.48 -1.01 17.84
CA CYS A 7 -32.30 -1.62 16.83
C CYS A 7 -33.19 -0.55 16.18
N TYR A 8 -33.13 -0.37 14.87
CA TYR A 8 -34.05 0.48 14.12
C TYR A 8 -35.35 -0.29 13.79
N SER A 9 -36.47 0.22 14.29
CA SER A 9 -37.81 -0.22 13.96
C SER A 9 -38.40 0.68 12.86
N PHE A 10 -38.72 0.11 11.69
CA PHE A 10 -39.52 0.79 10.66
C PHE A 10 -41.00 0.50 10.88
N SER A 11 -41.74 1.53 11.31
CA SER A 11 -43.22 1.52 11.33
C SER A 11 -43.76 2.20 10.08
N ARG A 12 -44.57 1.52 9.28
CA ARG A 12 -45.55 2.16 8.40
C ARG A 12 -46.91 1.54 8.58
N SER A 13 -47.76 2.33 9.21
CA SER A 13 -49.21 2.15 9.32
C SER A 13 -49.91 2.32 7.97
N ARG A 14 -50.81 1.41 7.59
CA ARG A 14 -52.04 1.71 6.87
C ARG A 14 -53.09 0.68 7.21
N THR A 15 -54.16 1.20 7.80
CA THR A 15 -55.41 0.62 8.19
C THR A 15 -56.23 0.07 7.01
N ILE A 16 -56.73 -1.19 7.07
CA ILE A 16 -58.02 -1.58 6.50
C ILE A 16 -58.58 -2.67 7.38
N VAL A 17 -59.80 -2.42 7.84
CA VAL A 17 -60.69 -3.27 8.65
C VAL A 17 -61.31 -4.35 7.75
N LEU A 18 -61.27 -5.60 8.14
CA LEU A 18 -62.43 -6.53 8.05
C LEU A 18 -62.25 -7.76 8.97
N ALA A 19 -63.30 -8.08 9.63
CA ALA A 19 -63.45 -9.10 10.67
C ALA A 19 -63.36 -10.52 10.11
N GLY A 20 -62.86 -11.46 10.93
CA GLY A 20 -63.08 -12.90 10.69
C GLY A 20 -62.12 -13.79 11.49
N VAL A 21 -62.52 -14.13 12.72
CA VAL A 21 -62.35 -15.43 13.43
C VAL A 21 -60.95 -16.07 13.50
N LEU A 22 -60.37 -15.96 14.66
CA LEU A 22 -59.74 -16.94 15.56
C LEU A 22 -58.97 -18.12 14.95
N ALA A 23 -57.63 -18.06 15.03
CA ALA A 23 -56.80 -19.21 15.44
C ALA A 23 -55.47 -18.66 16.01
N VAL A 24 -55.33 -18.76 17.32
CA VAL A 24 -54.12 -18.51 18.06
C VAL A 24 -53.16 -19.66 17.74
N VAL A 25 -52.11 -19.37 16.97
CA VAL A 25 -50.86 -20.16 16.98
C VAL A 25 -49.77 -19.22 17.35
N SER A 26 -49.42 -19.16 18.61
CA SER A 26 -48.22 -18.55 19.17
C SER A 26 -47.01 -19.38 18.73
N ALA A 27 -46.55 -19.18 17.52
CA ALA A 27 -45.17 -19.57 17.14
C ALA A 27 -44.24 -18.49 17.67
N GLY A 28 -43.77 -18.66 18.90
CA GLY A 28 -42.66 -17.92 19.45
C GLY A 28 -41.45 -18.13 18.55
N GLY A 29 -41.25 -17.21 17.61
CA GLY A 29 -39.98 -17.11 16.87
C GLY A 29 -38.91 -16.71 17.85
N THR A 30 -38.24 -17.67 18.45
CA THR A 30 -36.95 -17.44 19.07
C THR A 30 -36.03 -16.97 17.95
N ILE A 31 -35.77 -15.65 17.91
CA ILE A 31 -34.63 -15.13 17.19
C ILE A 31 -33.40 -15.71 17.91
N GLY A 32 -33.02 -16.91 17.51
CA GLY A 32 -31.79 -17.51 17.95
C GLY A 32 -30.64 -16.67 17.36
N CYS A 33 -30.14 -15.73 18.15
CA CYS A 33 -28.74 -15.36 17.99
C CYS A 33 -28.00 -16.68 18.17
N THR A 34 -27.57 -17.31 17.10
CA THR A 34 -26.61 -18.39 17.17
C THR A 34 -25.36 -17.78 17.76
N ASP A 35 -25.19 -17.95 19.08
CA ASP A 35 -23.88 -17.75 19.68
C ASP A 35 -22.92 -18.65 18.90
N VAL A 36 -22.03 -18.05 18.17
CA VAL A 36 -20.92 -18.76 17.54
C VAL A 36 -19.98 -19.15 18.68
N SER A 37 -20.38 -20.16 19.43
CA SER A 37 -19.55 -20.78 20.47
C SER A 37 -18.51 -21.67 19.78
N GLY A 38 -17.55 -21.00 19.12
CA GLY A 38 -16.37 -21.68 18.61
C GLY A 38 -15.40 -22.00 19.74
N SER A 39 -14.65 -23.10 19.64
CA SER A 39 -13.51 -23.34 20.51
C SER A 39 -12.53 -22.18 20.40
N SER A 40 -11.99 -21.70 21.52
CA SER A 40 -10.99 -20.62 21.53
C SER A 40 -9.71 -20.99 20.76
N THR A 41 -9.53 -22.26 20.42
CA THR A 41 -8.41 -22.80 19.64
C THR A 41 -8.75 -23.05 18.18
N SER A 42 -10.01 -22.88 17.76
CA SER A 42 -10.42 -23.06 16.36
C SER A 42 -10.16 -21.81 15.53
N VAL A 43 -9.45 -21.97 14.41
CA VAL A 43 -9.24 -20.87 13.45
C VAL A 43 -10.54 -20.56 12.74
N LEU A 44 -10.99 -19.32 12.79
CA LEU A 44 -12.19 -18.81 12.13
C LEU A 44 -11.86 -17.91 10.94
N SER A 45 -10.76 -17.17 10.99
CA SER A 45 -10.32 -16.33 9.88
C SER A 45 -8.79 -16.33 9.76
N ILE A 46 -8.32 -16.05 8.55
CA ILE A 46 -6.89 -15.85 8.26
C ILE A 46 -6.71 -14.58 7.45
N GLN A 47 -5.60 -13.91 7.66
CA GLN A 47 -5.27 -12.66 6.99
C GLN A 47 -3.79 -12.61 6.65
N PHE A 48 -3.46 -12.11 5.45
CA PHE A 48 -2.09 -11.74 5.10
C PHE A 48 -1.73 -10.38 5.68
N ASP A 49 -0.48 -10.26 6.09
CA ASP A 49 0.14 -8.94 6.25
C ASP A 49 0.35 -8.28 4.88
N THR A 50 0.42 -6.94 4.91
CA THR A 50 0.81 -6.19 3.71
C THR A 50 2.21 -6.58 3.29
N LEU A 51 2.39 -6.97 2.02
CA LEU A 51 3.71 -7.26 1.49
C LEU A 51 4.57 -5.99 1.50
N PRO A 52 5.82 -6.06 1.99
CA PRO A 52 6.73 -4.91 1.98
C PRO A 52 7.17 -4.52 0.55
N SER A 53 6.97 -5.39 -0.44
CA SER A 53 7.15 -5.09 -1.86
C SER A 53 5.91 -5.47 -2.65
N PRO A 54 5.40 -4.60 -3.54
CA PRO A 54 4.22 -4.89 -4.37
C PRO A 54 4.54 -5.82 -5.54
N SER A 55 5.83 -6.12 -5.78
CA SER A 55 6.26 -6.93 -6.91
C SER A 55 7.43 -7.84 -6.56
N VAL A 56 7.57 -8.91 -7.35
CA VAL A 56 8.74 -9.79 -7.39
C VAL A 56 9.43 -9.64 -8.74
N VAL A 57 10.76 -9.59 -8.72
CA VAL A 57 11.59 -9.50 -9.93
C VAL A 57 11.68 -10.87 -10.61
N VAL A 58 11.52 -10.91 -11.91
CA VAL A 58 11.71 -12.14 -12.69
C VAL A 58 13.14 -12.68 -12.53
N GLY A 59 13.26 -13.95 -12.23
CA GLY A 59 14.53 -14.62 -11.93
C GLY A 59 15.04 -14.41 -10.51
N ASP A 60 14.22 -13.81 -9.61
CA ASP A 60 14.61 -13.54 -8.23
C ASP A 60 13.49 -13.90 -7.24
N THR A 61 13.83 -13.92 -5.96
CA THR A 61 12.89 -14.07 -4.85
C THR A 61 12.24 -12.74 -4.47
N LEU A 62 11.09 -12.79 -3.80
CA LEU A 62 10.46 -11.60 -3.23
C LEU A 62 11.38 -11.01 -2.15
N ARG A 63 11.67 -9.70 -2.28
CA ARG A 63 12.59 -8.96 -1.39
C ARG A 63 11.95 -7.68 -0.88
N ASP A 64 12.40 -7.22 0.28
CA ASP A 64 12.06 -5.91 0.81
C ASP A 64 12.94 -4.79 0.19
N THR A 65 12.74 -3.57 0.66
CA THR A 65 13.49 -2.38 0.22
C THR A 65 14.97 -2.42 0.59
N THR A 66 15.37 -3.27 1.54
CA THR A 66 16.77 -3.47 1.96
C THR A 66 17.47 -4.54 1.12
N GLY A 67 16.70 -5.34 0.36
CA GLY A 67 17.18 -6.48 -0.42
C GLY A 67 17.14 -7.82 0.31
N ALA A 68 16.63 -7.85 1.54
CA ALA A 68 16.43 -9.11 2.25
C ALA A 68 15.29 -9.92 1.64
N VAL A 69 15.47 -11.24 1.55
CA VAL A 69 14.40 -12.16 1.12
C VAL A 69 13.30 -12.14 2.17
N ILE A 70 12.08 -11.88 1.73
CA ILE A 70 10.90 -11.86 2.59
C ILE A 70 9.95 -12.99 2.26
N ARG A 71 9.17 -13.36 3.26
CA ARG A 71 8.11 -14.36 3.14
C ARG A 71 6.78 -13.70 3.44
N PRO A 72 5.70 -14.05 2.73
CA PRO A 72 4.37 -13.63 3.13
C PRO A 72 4.06 -14.13 4.54
N VAL A 73 3.58 -13.23 5.38
CA VAL A 73 3.15 -13.55 6.75
C VAL A 73 1.64 -13.67 6.77
N VAL A 74 1.15 -14.69 7.46
CA VAL A 74 -0.29 -14.97 7.60
C VAL A 74 -0.62 -15.15 9.06
N HIS A 75 -1.61 -14.40 9.52
CA HIS A 75 -2.17 -14.49 10.86
C HIS A 75 -3.48 -15.26 10.85
N ALA A 76 -3.67 -16.12 11.83
CA ALA A 76 -4.88 -16.89 12.03
C ALA A 76 -5.58 -16.45 13.32
N PHE A 77 -6.90 -16.21 13.26
CA PHE A 77 -7.68 -15.67 14.36
C PHE A 77 -8.83 -16.60 14.76
N ASN A 78 -9.13 -16.64 16.04
CA ASN A 78 -10.30 -17.33 16.58
C ASN A 78 -11.56 -16.44 16.53
N PHE A 79 -12.69 -16.97 17.04
CA PHE A 79 -13.96 -16.25 17.07
C PHE A 79 -13.97 -14.97 17.95
N LYS A 80 -13.00 -14.80 18.83
CA LYS A 80 -12.80 -13.59 19.65
C LYS A 80 -11.89 -12.57 18.99
N GLY A 81 -11.35 -12.85 17.79
CA GLY A 81 -10.34 -12.04 17.14
C GLY A 81 -8.94 -12.15 17.75
N ALA A 82 -8.73 -13.11 18.65
CA ALA A 82 -7.41 -13.38 19.19
C ALA A 82 -6.60 -14.27 18.23
N GLU A 83 -5.33 -13.95 18.04
CA GLU A 83 -4.43 -14.72 17.19
C GLU A 83 -4.12 -16.09 17.79
N ILE A 84 -4.06 -17.11 16.93
CA ILE A 84 -3.74 -18.49 17.29
C ILE A 84 -2.35 -18.81 16.77
N LEU A 85 -1.42 -19.06 17.69
CA LEU A 85 -0.03 -19.45 17.40
C LEU A 85 0.33 -20.76 18.12
N PRO A 86 1.18 -21.64 17.53
CA PRO A 86 1.60 -21.68 16.12
C PRO A 86 0.49 -22.29 15.24
N THR A 87 0.32 -21.76 14.04
CA THR A 87 -0.65 -22.29 13.06
C THR A 87 0.09 -22.75 11.80
N PRO A 88 -0.02 -24.01 11.38
CA PRO A 88 0.56 -24.47 10.11
C PRO A 88 -0.12 -23.76 8.93
N VAL A 89 0.66 -23.10 8.10
CA VAL A 89 0.21 -22.42 6.89
C VAL A 89 0.83 -23.11 5.69
N PHE A 90 0.00 -23.42 4.67
CA PHE A 90 0.47 -23.94 3.39
C PHE A 90 0.26 -22.89 2.31
N PHE A 91 1.28 -22.69 1.49
CA PHE A 91 1.28 -21.71 0.42
C PHE A 91 1.25 -22.38 -0.94
N LEU A 92 0.58 -21.74 -1.89
CA LEU A 92 0.63 -22.12 -3.31
C LEU A 92 0.34 -20.91 -4.20
N SER A 93 0.71 -21.02 -5.48
CA SER A 93 0.20 -20.12 -6.51
C SER A 93 -0.58 -20.92 -7.54
N PRO A 94 -1.84 -20.54 -7.83
CA PRO A 94 -2.58 -21.11 -8.93
C PRO A 94 -2.20 -20.51 -10.29
N ASP A 95 -1.38 -19.45 -10.28
CA ASP A 95 -1.03 -18.68 -11.47
C ASP A 95 0.36 -19.06 -11.98
N SER A 96 0.54 -19.04 -13.29
CA SER A 96 1.86 -19.11 -13.93
C SER A 96 2.65 -17.82 -13.66
N GLY A 97 3.97 -17.86 -13.82
CA GLY A 97 4.86 -16.70 -13.68
C GLY A 97 5.43 -16.50 -12.29
N ILE A 98 4.91 -17.20 -11.27
CA ILE A 98 5.56 -17.31 -9.96
C ILE A 98 5.53 -18.75 -9.47
N THR A 99 6.55 -19.10 -8.70
CA THR A 99 6.61 -20.32 -7.88
C THR A 99 6.60 -19.94 -6.43
N VAL A 100 5.82 -20.65 -5.62
CA VAL A 100 5.72 -20.45 -4.16
C VAL A 100 6.07 -21.75 -3.47
N ASP A 101 7.06 -21.70 -2.58
CA ASP A 101 7.37 -22.85 -1.74
C ASP A 101 6.24 -23.10 -0.74
N SER A 102 5.72 -24.31 -0.71
CA SER A 102 4.50 -24.65 0.01
C SER A 102 4.62 -24.58 1.54
N VAL A 103 5.82 -24.68 2.07
CA VAL A 103 6.09 -24.70 3.52
C VAL A 103 6.67 -23.38 4.00
N THR A 104 7.64 -22.86 3.27
CA THR A 104 8.36 -21.65 3.68
C THR A 104 7.69 -20.36 3.21
N GLY A 105 6.81 -20.44 2.21
CA GLY A 105 6.17 -19.28 1.58
C GLY A 105 7.13 -18.45 0.72
N ILE A 106 8.35 -18.93 0.43
CA ILE A 106 9.28 -18.20 -0.46
C ILE A 106 8.65 -18.09 -1.84
N VAL A 107 8.60 -16.86 -2.36
CA VAL A 107 8.03 -16.54 -3.67
C VAL A 107 9.17 -16.23 -4.64
N VAL A 108 9.16 -16.88 -5.80
CA VAL A 108 10.13 -16.68 -6.90
C VAL A 108 9.37 -16.20 -8.12
N GLY A 109 9.87 -15.17 -8.80
CA GLY A 109 9.36 -14.71 -10.08
C GLY A 109 9.95 -15.51 -11.23
N ASP A 110 9.10 -16.16 -12.03
CA ASP A 110 9.56 -17.02 -13.14
C ASP A 110 9.46 -16.29 -14.49
N SER A 111 8.36 -15.58 -14.74
CA SER A 111 8.14 -14.87 -16.02
C SER A 111 7.18 -13.69 -15.85
N LEU A 112 7.33 -12.68 -16.73
CA LEU A 112 6.45 -11.51 -16.73
C LEU A 112 5.00 -11.88 -17.02
N ARG A 113 4.09 -11.11 -16.42
CA ARG A 113 2.65 -11.20 -16.62
C ARG A 113 2.03 -9.82 -16.76
N SER A 114 0.94 -9.75 -17.50
CA SER A 114 0.12 -8.51 -17.61
C SER A 114 -0.81 -8.29 -16.41
N SER A 115 -1.03 -9.32 -15.60
CA SER A 115 -1.90 -9.25 -14.40
C SER A 115 -1.14 -9.74 -13.16
N PRO A 116 -1.46 -9.25 -11.96
CA PRO A 116 -0.86 -9.73 -10.73
C PRO A 116 -1.06 -11.23 -10.55
N ALA A 117 -0.04 -11.92 -10.06
CA ALA A 117 -0.13 -13.30 -9.62
C ALA A 117 -0.72 -13.38 -8.21
N ARG A 118 -1.37 -14.50 -7.89
CA ARG A 118 -1.96 -14.76 -6.58
C ARG A 118 -1.08 -15.70 -5.77
N ILE A 119 -0.83 -15.30 -4.55
CA ILE A 119 -0.29 -16.17 -3.49
C ILE A 119 -1.48 -16.59 -2.64
N VAL A 120 -1.74 -17.87 -2.52
CA VAL A 120 -2.83 -18.41 -1.71
C VAL A 120 -2.22 -19.07 -0.48
N ALA A 121 -2.65 -18.63 0.69
CA ALA A 121 -2.35 -19.29 1.96
C ALA A 121 -3.55 -20.10 2.42
N THR A 122 -3.30 -21.30 2.93
CA THR A 122 -4.32 -22.23 3.40
C THR A 122 -4.04 -22.64 4.85
N VAL A 123 -5.02 -22.52 5.71
CA VAL A 123 -5.01 -23.02 7.09
C VAL A 123 -6.28 -23.85 7.30
N GLY A 124 -6.13 -25.17 7.41
CA GLY A 124 -7.26 -26.09 7.46
C GLY A 124 -8.11 -25.99 6.19
N ARG A 125 -9.33 -25.42 6.31
CA ARG A 125 -10.26 -25.21 5.17
C ARG A 125 -10.34 -23.73 4.74
N LEU A 126 -9.65 -22.85 5.45
CA LEU A 126 -9.67 -21.42 5.17
C LEU A 126 -8.58 -21.06 4.16
N GLN A 127 -8.88 -20.11 3.30
CA GLN A 127 -7.94 -19.58 2.31
C GLN A 127 -7.92 -18.06 2.37
N ALA A 128 -6.73 -17.49 2.26
CA ALA A 128 -6.53 -16.06 2.02
C ALA A 128 -5.72 -15.89 0.73
N ILE A 129 -5.91 -14.76 0.06
CA ILE A 129 -5.26 -14.46 -1.22
C ILE A 129 -4.54 -13.14 -1.12
N GLN A 130 -3.25 -13.14 -1.45
CA GLN A 130 -2.43 -11.95 -1.62
C GLN A 130 -2.02 -11.82 -3.09
N LYS A 131 -2.11 -10.62 -3.65
CA LYS A 131 -1.65 -10.35 -5.02
C LYS A 131 -0.24 -9.80 -5.02
N VAL A 132 0.57 -10.20 -6.00
CA VAL A 132 1.92 -9.69 -6.24
C VAL A 132 2.11 -9.47 -7.74
N ASN A 133 2.72 -8.35 -8.11
CA ASN A 133 3.08 -8.07 -9.50
C ASN A 133 4.39 -8.75 -9.88
N LEU A 134 4.63 -8.92 -11.18
CA LEU A 134 5.93 -9.34 -11.69
C LEU A 134 6.56 -8.18 -12.45
N THR A 135 7.86 -7.99 -12.23
CA THR A 135 8.60 -6.87 -12.79
C THR A 135 9.98 -7.28 -13.27
N LEU A 136 10.60 -6.41 -14.04
CA LEU A 136 12.00 -6.55 -14.44
C LEU A 136 12.94 -6.00 -13.36
N ARG A 137 14.17 -6.50 -13.34
CA ARG A 137 15.22 -5.94 -12.51
C ARG A 137 15.57 -4.52 -12.99
N PRO A 138 15.58 -3.50 -12.13
CA PRO A 138 16.02 -2.19 -12.53
C PRO A 138 17.55 -2.17 -12.71
N ASP A 139 18.01 -1.71 -13.88
CA ASP A 139 19.43 -1.55 -14.17
C ASP A 139 19.86 -0.08 -14.05
N THR A 140 18.94 0.86 -14.33
CA THR A 140 19.21 2.29 -14.21
C THR A 140 18.02 3.06 -13.65
N ILE A 141 18.34 4.17 -12.95
CA ILE A 141 17.39 5.18 -12.52
C ILE A 141 17.90 6.57 -12.93
N PHE A 142 17.00 7.43 -13.38
CA PHE A 142 17.32 8.81 -13.73
C PHE A 142 16.12 9.73 -13.49
N ALA A 143 16.37 11.05 -13.40
CA ALA A 143 15.32 12.03 -13.23
C ALA A 143 14.52 12.17 -14.53
N LYS A 144 13.20 12.17 -14.41
CA LYS A 144 12.29 12.60 -15.48
C LYS A 144 11.89 14.05 -15.29
N ASN A 145 11.58 14.44 -14.04
CA ASN A 145 11.40 15.83 -13.63
C ASN A 145 12.32 16.09 -12.42
N ALA A 146 13.54 16.61 -12.69
CA ALA A 146 14.57 16.85 -11.68
C ALA A 146 14.41 18.17 -10.95
N PHE A 147 13.71 19.12 -11.53
CA PHE A 147 13.58 20.49 -11.02
C PHE A 147 12.15 20.98 -11.22
N ASP A 148 11.60 21.59 -10.18
CA ASP A 148 10.32 22.28 -10.26
C ASP A 148 10.29 23.47 -9.30
N SER A 149 9.24 24.29 -9.40
CA SER A 149 9.04 25.45 -8.56
C SER A 149 7.66 25.47 -7.94
N LEU A 150 7.58 25.97 -6.69
CA LEU A 150 6.37 26.17 -5.95
C LEU A 150 6.24 27.67 -5.60
N VAL A 151 5.12 28.28 -5.97
CA VAL A 151 4.72 29.58 -5.44
C VAL A 151 3.84 29.32 -4.23
N TYR A 152 4.40 29.51 -3.04
CA TYR A 152 3.67 29.24 -1.79
C TYR A 152 2.73 30.36 -1.40
N SER A 153 1.79 30.09 -0.51
CA SER A 153 0.87 31.08 0.07
C SER A 153 0.82 30.92 1.59
N ILE A 154 0.94 32.05 2.30
CA ILE A 154 0.82 32.05 3.76
C ILE A 154 -0.64 31.99 4.19
N SER A 155 -1.57 32.47 3.36
CA SER A 155 -3.00 32.56 3.66
C SER A 155 -3.81 31.38 3.11
N ASP A 156 -3.31 30.68 2.09
CA ASP A 156 -4.01 29.57 1.41
C ASP A 156 -3.07 28.36 1.31
N THR A 157 -3.08 27.53 2.35
CA THR A 157 -2.23 26.34 2.45
C THR A 157 -2.58 25.24 1.44
N THR A 158 -3.70 25.36 0.70
CA THR A 158 -4.02 24.42 -0.37
C THR A 158 -3.06 24.56 -1.58
N LYS A 159 -2.41 25.70 -1.70
CA LYS A 159 -1.41 26.01 -2.75
C LYS A 159 0.02 25.60 -2.37
N ASP A 160 0.23 25.07 -1.18
CA ASP A 160 1.57 24.77 -0.64
C ASP A 160 2.02 23.35 -0.97
N VAL A 161 1.49 22.74 -2.01
CA VAL A 161 1.90 21.42 -2.51
C VAL A 161 2.52 21.58 -3.89
N SER A 162 3.75 21.08 -4.03
CA SER A 162 4.51 21.18 -5.28
C SER A 162 3.91 20.34 -6.41
N PRO A 163 4.27 20.63 -7.67
CA PRO A 163 4.23 19.64 -8.72
C PRO A 163 5.02 18.38 -8.34
N MET A 164 4.78 17.28 -9.06
CA MET A 164 5.43 16.01 -8.77
C MET A 164 6.87 15.98 -9.31
N LEU A 165 7.83 15.79 -8.44
CA LEU A 165 9.21 15.46 -8.78
C LEU A 165 9.30 13.97 -9.11
N THR A 166 9.77 13.61 -10.30
CA THR A 166 9.68 12.25 -10.81
C THR A 166 11.01 11.69 -11.27
N VAL A 167 11.14 10.38 -11.06
CA VAL A 167 12.24 9.55 -11.58
C VAL A 167 11.68 8.44 -12.46
N MET A 168 12.54 7.85 -13.28
CA MET A 168 12.20 6.74 -14.16
C MET A 168 13.21 5.61 -13.98
N LEU A 169 12.68 4.38 -13.88
CA LEU A 169 13.46 3.14 -13.80
C LEU A 169 13.42 2.41 -15.13
N ARG A 170 14.59 1.90 -15.55
CA ARG A 170 14.75 1.14 -16.79
C ARG A 170 15.53 -0.16 -16.56
N HIS A 171 15.16 -1.16 -17.35
CA HIS A 171 15.87 -2.42 -17.48
C HIS A 171 16.51 -2.49 -18.87
N GLY A 172 17.77 -2.93 -18.94
CA GLY A 172 18.55 -2.99 -20.16
C GLY A 172 19.29 -1.71 -20.48
N VAL A 173 19.75 -1.61 -21.71
CA VAL A 173 20.56 -0.49 -22.21
C VAL A 173 19.86 0.17 -23.41
N ALA A 174 19.75 1.49 -23.38
CA ALA A 174 19.17 2.25 -24.48
C ALA A 174 19.88 1.94 -25.82
N PRO A 175 19.18 1.91 -26.96
CA PRO A 175 17.75 2.26 -27.15
C PRO A 175 16.76 1.11 -26.87
N ASN A 176 17.22 -0.08 -26.47
CA ASN A 176 16.40 -1.27 -26.29
C ASN A 176 16.05 -1.50 -24.81
N ASP A 177 16.04 -0.43 -24.01
CA ASP A 177 15.64 -0.50 -22.60
C ASP A 177 14.12 -0.59 -22.44
N SER A 178 13.71 -1.23 -21.35
CA SER A 178 12.29 -1.42 -21.01
C SER A 178 11.95 -0.69 -19.70
N ALA A 179 10.71 -0.22 -19.58
CA ALA A 179 10.20 0.30 -18.32
C ALA A 179 10.19 -0.78 -17.24
N VAL A 180 10.47 -0.39 -16.00
CA VAL A 180 10.39 -1.27 -14.83
C VAL A 180 9.15 -0.85 -14.01
N PRO A 181 7.98 -1.47 -14.21
CA PRO A 181 6.77 -1.16 -13.48
C PRO A 181 6.75 -1.80 -12.09
N PHE A 182 5.92 -1.26 -11.21
CA PHE A 182 5.64 -1.81 -9.87
C PHE A 182 6.87 -1.97 -8.98
N TYR A 183 7.93 -1.19 -9.21
CA TYR A 183 9.16 -1.23 -8.42
C TYR A 183 9.20 -0.11 -7.39
N ILE A 184 9.76 -0.39 -6.22
CA ILE A 184 9.83 0.55 -5.11
C ILE A 184 10.96 1.55 -5.31
N VAL A 185 10.65 2.84 -5.10
CA VAL A 185 11.59 3.95 -5.03
C VAL A 185 11.40 4.67 -3.71
N SER A 186 12.49 4.87 -2.98
CA SER A 186 12.50 5.62 -1.72
C SER A 186 12.91 7.07 -1.98
N PHE A 187 12.21 8.02 -1.38
CA PHE A 187 12.47 9.45 -1.45
C PHE A 187 12.84 9.97 -0.07
N THR A 188 13.87 10.81 0.00
CA THR A 188 14.35 11.38 1.25
C THR A 188 14.71 12.84 1.04
N ILE A 189 14.19 13.75 1.86
CA ILE A 189 14.65 15.13 1.91
C ILE A 189 16.05 15.13 2.52
N VAL A 190 17.03 15.65 1.79
CA VAL A 190 18.42 15.67 2.20
C VAL A 190 18.94 17.08 2.53
N SER A 191 18.21 18.10 2.07
CA SER A 191 18.51 19.49 2.40
C SER A 191 17.25 20.33 2.33
N GLN A 192 17.02 21.13 3.36
CA GLN A 192 16.00 22.18 3.44
C GLN A 192 16.40 23.19 4.52
N PRO A 193 15.93 24.46 4.45
CA PRO A 193 16.32 25.51 5.38
C PRO A 193 15.93 25.23 6.84
N ASP A 194 14.74 24.68 7.07
CA ASP A 194 14.24 24.24 8.37
C ASP A 194 13.78 22.78 8.27
N PRO A 195 14.14 21.90 9.22
CA PRO A 195 13.78 20.48 9.18
C PRO A 195 12.28 20.19 9.10
N LEU A 196 11.41 21.12 9.50
CA LEU A 196 9.97 20.99 9.48
C LEU A 196 9.31 21.73 8.31
N LEU A 197 10.08 22.37 7.44
CA LEU A 197 9.57 23.21 6.36
C LEU A 197 8.88 22.40 5.26
N GLY A 198 9.45 21.29 4.87
CA GLY A 198 8.94 20.45 3.79
C GLY A 198 8.65 19.02 4.22
N GLU A 199 7.56 18.46 3.74
CA GLU A 199 7.15 17.08 3.94
C GLU A 199 6.89 16.40 2.59
N LEU A 200 7.40 15.16 2.42
CA LEU A 200 7.08 14.34 1.25
C LEU A 200 5.68 13.78 1.36
N VAL A 201 4.86 14.00 0.33
CA VAL A 201 3.49 13.53 0.29
C VAL A 201 3.18 12.79 -1.03
N ASN A 202 2.19 11.87 -0.96
CA ASN A 202 1.62 11.21 -2.13
C ASN A 202 0.59 12.11 -2.84
N ASP A 203 -0.04 11.60 -3.91
CA ASP A 203 -1.07 12.33 -4.65
C ASP A 203 -2.30 12.71 -3.82
N GLY A 204 -2.63 11.90 -2.82
CA GLY A 204 -3.70 12.17 -1.87
C GLY A 204 -3.33 13.14 -0.75
N GLY A 205 -2.09 13.66 -0.75
CA GLY A 205 -1.61 14.58 0.28
C GLY A 205 -1.26 13.92 1.61
N THR A 206 -1.12 12.60 1.66
CA THR A 206 -0.67 11.90 2.87
C THR A 206 0.85 11.75 2.86
N ALA A 207 1.49 11.93 4.03
CA ALA A 207 2.93 11.73 4.21
C ALA A 207 3.37 10.37 3.68
N ALA A 208 4.36 10.36 2.78
CA ALA A 208 4.86 9.14 2.17
C ALA A 208 6.28 9.31 1.62
N HIS A 209 7.17 8.44 2.06
CA HIS A 209 8.59 8.42 1.65
C HIS A 209 8.91 7.38 0.57
N VAL A 210 7.95 6.55 0.20
CA VAL A 210 8.13 5.45 -0.75
C VAL A 210 7.05 5.50 -1.81
N ASP A 211 7.44 5.34 -3.07
CA ASP A 211 6.52 5.21 -4.20
C ASP A 211 6.78 3.94 -4.99
N THR A 212 5.78 3.54 -5.75
CA THR A 212 5.85 2.40 -6.66
C THR A 212 5.76 2.89 -8.10
N THR A 213 6.69 2.48 -8.95
CA THR A 213 6.65 2.89 -10.36
C THR A 213 5.36 2.43 -11.05
N ASP A 214 4.83 3.30 -11.88
CA ASP A 214 3.69 3.00 -12.75
C ASP A 214 4.06 2.07 -13.93
N ALA A 215 3.12 1.82 -14.83
CA ALA A 215 3.34 0.98 -16.01
C ALA A 215 4.44 1.50 -16.96
N THR A 216 4.79 2.78 -16.86
CA THR A 216 5.84 3.42 -17.67
C THR A 216 7.19 3.48 -16.96
N GLY A 217 7.28 2.93 -15.74
CA GLY A 217 8.47 2.92 -14.91
C GLY A 217 8.73 4.23 -14.16
N ILE A 218 7.71 5.09 -14.01
CA ILE A 218 7.82 6.38 -13.35
C ILE A 218 7.32 6.28 -11.91
N ALA A 219 8.09 6.85 -10.97
CA ALA A 219 7.70 7.09 -9.60
C ALA A 219 7.96 8.56 -9.23
N GLY A 220 7.19 9.10 -8.28
CA GLY A 220 7.34 10.48 -7.88
C GLY A 220 6.74 10.82 -6.52
N ARG A 221 7.16 11.96 -5.99
CA ARG A 221 6.61 12.54 -4.77
C ARG A 221 6.42 14.04 -4.93
N LYS A 222 5.41 14.55 -4.26
CA LYS A 222 5.18 15.97 -4.08
C LYS A 222 5.77 16.39 -2.74
N ILE A 223 6.06 17.68 -2.63
CA ILE A 223 6.49 18.28 -1.37
C ILE A 223 5.39 19.21 -0.90
N ARG A 224 4.89 18.99 0.31
CA ARG A 224 4.07 19.96 1.02
C ARG A 224 4.98 20.90 1.78
N LEU A 225 4.82 22.20 1.56
CA LEU A 225 5.50 23.24 2.32
C LEU A 225 4.65 23.61 3.54
N HIS A 226 5.30 23.83 4.66
CA HIS A 226 4.68 24.33 5.90
C HIS A 226 5.09 25.78 6.12
N PRO A 227 4.29 26.78 5.69
CA PRO A 227 4.68 28.18 5.68
C PRO A 227 5.02 28.78 7.06
N LEU A 228 4.58 28.15 8.15
CA LEU A 228 4.92 28.55 9.52
C LEU A 228 6.41 28.37 9.85
N HIS A 229 7.14 27.58 9.06
CA HIS A 229 8.58 27.32 9.20
C HIS A 229 9.43 28.14 8.22
N LEU A 230 8.84 29.09 7.51
CA LEU A 230 9.58 30.06 6.70
C LEU A 230 10.25 31.11 7.62
N SER A 231 11.50 31.46 7.32
CA SER A 231 12.22 32.50 8.07
C SER A 231 11.68 33.92 7.78
N SER A 232 11.04 34.09 6.64
CA SER A 232 10.33 35.34 6.26
C SER A 232 9.23 35.06 5.24
N ALA A 233 8.28 35.98 5.14
CA ALA A 233 7.18 35.93 4.14
C ALA A 233 7.68 36.06 2.69
N THR A 234 8.91 36.48 2.48
CA THR A 234 9.52 36.70 1.15
C THR A 234 10.65 35.71 0.88
N GLN A 235 10.76 34.65 1.67
CA GLN A 235 11.83 33.67 1.52
C GLN A 235 11.80 32.98 0.17
N VAL A 236 12.96 32.95 -0.51
CA VAL A 236 13.21 32.14 -1.72
C VAL A 236 14.32 31.17 -1.39
N ASP A 237 14.06 29.89 -1.51
CA ASP A 237 15.06 28.85 -1.22
C ASP A 237 14.65 27.54 -1.91
N SER A 238 15.38 26.45 -1.63
CA SER A 238 15.14 25.14 -2.26
C SER A 238 15.10 24.01 -1.24
N ILE A 239 14.31 22.99 -1.58
CA ILE A 239 14.29 21.69 -0.92
C ILE A 239 14.92 20.66 -1.87
N VAL A 240 15.87 19.90 -1.37
CA VAL A 240 16.56 18.87 -2.15
C VAL A 240 16.10 17.49 -1.67
N VAL A 241 15.66 16.68 -2.63
CA VAL A 241 15.20 15.31 -2.40
C VAL A 241 16.10 14.34 -3.15
N ASN A 242 16.52 13.28 -2.50
CA ASN A 242 17.16 12.14 -3.14
C ASN A 242 16.13 11.03 -3.38
N ALA A 243 16.04 10.54 -4.62
CA ALA A 243 15.30 9.35 -4.99
C ALA A 243 16.28 8.18 -5.16
N THR A 244 16.00 7.06 -4.47
CA THR A 244 16.89 5.90 -4.43
C THR A 244 16.10 4.63 -4.77
N ALA A 245 16.60 3.86 -5.73
CA ALA A 245 16.16 2.48 -5.96
C ALA A 245 17.29 1.51 -5.58
N ARG A 246 16.93 0.35 -5.05
CA ARG A 246 17.88 -0.70 -4.67
C ARG A 246 17.46 -2.03 -5.31
N SER A 247 18.44 -2.78 -5.78
CA SER A 247 18.26 -4.15 -6.25
C SER A 247 19.23 -5.06 -5.50
N HIS A 248 18.73 -6.11 -4.84
CA HIS A 248 19.53 -7.01 -3.99
C HIS A 248 20.35 -6.26 -2.90
N GLY A 249 19.77 -5.21 -2.32
CA GLY A 249 20.47 -4.39 -1.31
C GLY A 249 21.47 -3.38 -1.87
N ALA A 250 21.92 -3.53 -3.12
CA ALA A 250 22.78 -2.56 -3.79
C ALA A 250 21.96 -1.43 -4.42
N VAL A 251 22.55 -0.25 -4.49
CA VAL A 251 21.93 0.89 -5.20
C VAL A 251 21.93 0.63 -6.70
N VAL A 252 20.82 0.93 -7.36
CA VAL A 252 20.69 0.88 -8.82
C VAL A 252 21.57 1.98 -9.44
N LYS A 253 22.19 1.71 -10.59
CA LYS A 253 23.03 2.71 -11.30
C LYS A 253 22.24 4.00 -11.54
N GLY A 254 22.83 5.13 -11.14
CA GLY A 254 22.20 6.45 -11.17
C GLY A 254 21.58 6.87 -9.84
N SER A 255 21.41 5.95 -8.88
CA SER A 255 21.00 6.30 -7.51
C SER A 255 22.16 6.87 -6.68
N PRO A 256 21.90 7.83 -5.78
CA PRO A 256 20.64 8.55 -5.63
C PRO A 256 20.45 9.60 -6.74
N VAL A 257 19.23 9.76 -7.22
CA VAL A 257 18.86 10.84 -8.15
C VAL A 257 18.51 12.07 -7.34
N ARG A 258 19.19 13.18 -7.62
CA ARG A 258 18.92 14.46 -6.97
C ARG A 258 17.78 15.19 -7.67
N LEU A 259 16.77 15.57 -6.89
CA LEU A 259 15.59 16.33 -7.31
C LEU A 259 15.54 17.63 -6.50
N VAL A 260 15.16 18.75 -7.12
CA VAL A 260 15.19 20.07 -6.48
C VAL A 260 13.84 20.76 -6.66
N LEU A 261 13.25 21.21 -5.58
CA LEU A 261 12.10 22.09 -5.55
C LEU A 261 12.56 23.50 -5.13
N LEU A 262 12.41 24.48 -6.01
CA LEU A 262 12.54 25.89 -5.66
C LEU A 262 11.19 26.39 -5.12
N PHE A 263 11.17 27.03 -3.98
CA PHE A 263 9.97 27.69 -3.46
C PHE A 263 10.18 29.22 -3.36
N LYS A 264 9.11 29.96 -3.68
CA LYS A 264 9.15 31.43 -3.69
C LYS A 264 7.79 32.01 -3.36
N PRO A 265 7.73 33.26 -2.83
CA PRO A 265 6.47 33.95 -2.62
C PRO A 265 5.78 34.29 -3.94
N PRO A 266 4.49 34.63 -3.93
CA PRO A 266 3.81 35.25 -5.07
C PRO A 266 4.49 36.58 -5.43
N SER A 267 4.56 36.88 -6.73
CA SER A 267 5.09 38.12 -7.27
C SER A 267 4.13 39.29 -7.05
#